data_367683302ba24b609fe10840c41c1c08
#
_entry.id   367683302ba24b609fe10840c41c1c08
#
_cell.length_a   1.000
_cell.length_b   1.000
_cell.length_c   1.000
_cell.angle_alpha   90.00
_cell.angle_beta   90.00
_cell.angle_gamma   90.00
#
_symmetry.space_group_name_H-M   'P 1'
#
loop_
_entity.id
_entity.type
_entity.pdbx_description
1 polymer ?
#
loop_
_entity_poly.entity_id
_entity_poly.type
_entity_poly.pdbx_seq_one_letter_code
_entity_poly.pdbx_strand_id
1 'polypeptide(L)'
;MLFRSDSVLEQEQTVYGINTGFGSLAQTKIARDKLAELQQNLILSHASGTGPLLDDGVVRLILVLKLNSLIRGFSGIRMKTVEYLLALLEADALPCIPAKGSVGASGDLAPLAHLSMVLLGEGEARIDGEYIAAWELLRKLGLEPLELQPKEGLALLNGTQVSTALALHGLFAAEDCLASSIVAGSLSVEASLSSYRPFDERIHEVRGLQGQKDVAANFRQLLNESEINASHENCGHVQDPYSLRCQPQVLGACLDQMRFAAQQLRIEANAVTDNPLVFPEEGEILSGGNFHAEPVAMIADNLALAIAEIGALSERRISLLTDPGFSKLPAFLSEDPGLHSGFMVAQITSASLASENKSLAHPASVDSLPTSANQEDHVSMATFAARRLGEMSENSAKILGIELLAACQGIDFLRPLTTSYLLEEAHQMVQIGRAHV
;
A
#
# COMPACT_ATOMS: atom_id res chain seq x y z
N MET A 1 -12.92 30.61 -10.47
CA MET A 1 -11.90 31.17 -11.39
C MET A 1 -12.13 30.50 -12.74
N LEU A 2 -12.87 31.14 -13.63
CA LEU A 2 -13.09 30.65 -14.99
C LEU A 2 -11.76 30.85 -15.74
N PHE A 3 -11.07 29.76 -15.95
CA PHE A 3 -9.74 29.81 -16.48
C PHE A 3 -9.77 29.99 -18.00
N ARG A 4 -8.82 30.72 -18.47
CA ARG A 4 -8.31 31.11 -19.78
C ARG A 4 -8.20 30.03 -20.87
N SER A 5 -8.81 28.83 -20.79
CA SER A 5 -8.97 27.97 -21.97
C SER A 5 -9.66 28.76 -23.08
N ASP A 6 -10.63 29.59 -22.71
CA ASP A 6 -11.29 30.51 -23.66
C ASP A 6 -10.31 31.52 -24.24
N SER A 7 -9.42 32.13 -23.43
CA SER A 7 -8.43 33.09 -23.93
C SER A 7 -7.36 32.44 -24.84
N VAL A 8 -6.97 31.19 -24.55
CA VAL A 8 -6.07 30.41 -25.43
C VAL A 8 -6.74 30.12 -26.77
N LEU A 9 -8.03 29.77 -26.74
CA LEU A 9 -8.82 29.51 -27.94
C LEU A 9 -9.09 30.79 -28.74
N GLU A 10 -9.29 31.92 -28.07
CA GLU A 10 -9.46 33.24 -28.72
C GLU A 10 -8.16 33.76 -29.37
N GLN A 11 -6.99 33.45 -28.77
CA GLN A 11 -5.68 33.84 -29.31
C GLN A 11 -5.12 32.86 -30.35
N GLU A 12 -5.87 31.81 -30.71
CA GLU A 12 -5.46 30.76 -31.66
C GLU A 12 -4.12 30.05 -31.28
N GLN A 13 -3.69 30.13 -30.02
CA GLN A 13 -2.49 29.46 -29.56
C GLN A 13 -2.67 27.95 -29.56
N THR A 14 -1.64 27.23 -29.98
CA THR A 14 -1.62 25.76 -29.89
C THR A 14 -1.09 25.36 -28.51
N VAL A 15 -1.95 24.79 -27.66
CA VAL A 15 -1.60 24.41 -26.30
C VAL A 15 -1.96 22.95 -26.08
N TYR A 16 -0.97 22.18 -25.62
CA TYR A 16 -1.14 20.77 -25.32
C TYR A 16 -2.26 20.55 -24.30
N GLY A 17 -3.10 19.52 -24.55
CA GLY A 17 -4.22 19.17 -23.70
C GLY A 17 -5.45 20.05 -23.81
N ILE A 18 -5.39 21.16 -24.54
CA ILE A 18 -6.51 22.08 -24.79
C ILE A 18 -7.05 21.89 -26.20
N ASN A 19 -6.20 22.09 -27.25
CA ASN A 19 -6.60 22.05 -28.67
C ASN A 19 -5.64 21.24 -29.54
N THR A 20 -4.95 20.27 -28.96
CA THR A 20 -4.10 19.31 -29.67
C THR A 20 -4.54 17.88 -29.39
N GLY A 21 -4.07 16.94 -30.19
CA GLY A 21 -4.05 15.52 -29.80
C GLY A 21 -3.15 15.27 -28.60
N PHE A 22 -3.08 14.00 -28.15
CA PHE A 22 -2.36 13.61 -26.94
C PHE A 22 -1.19 12.67 -27.23
N GLY A 23 -0.21 12.61 -26.33
CA GLY A 23 0.96 11.74 -26.45
C GLY A 23 1.70 12.01 -27.76
N SER A 24 1.95 10.98 -28.56
CA SER A 24 2.61 11.09 -29.88
C SER A 24 1.84 11.94 -30.89
N LEU A 25 0.55 12.23 -30.67
CA LEU A 25 -0.31 13.06 -31.51
C LEU A 25 -0.36 14.53 -31.05
N ALA A 26 0.48 14.96 -30.14
CA ALA A 26 0.51 16.32 -29.57
C ALA A 26 0.70 17.44 -30.61
N GLN A 27 1.23 17.14 -31.79
CA GLN A 27 1.43 18.11 -32.90
C GLN A 27 0.16 18.30 -33.77
N THR A 28 -0.88 17.47 -33.59
CA THR A 28 -2.11 17.53 -34.38
C THR A 28 -3.07 18.53 -33.75
N LYS A 29 -3.31 19.67 -34.43
CA LYS A 29 -4.29 20.67 -33.99
C LYS A 29 -5.71 20.21 -34.26
N ILE A 30 -6.59 20.34 -33.26
CA ILE A 30 -8.01 19.96 -33.32
C ILE A 30 -8.89 21.20 -33.49
N ALA A 31 -9.90 21.09 -34.34
CA ALA A 31 -10.84 22.18 -34.57
C ALA A 31 -11.71 22.43 -33.32
N ARG A 32 -12.10 23.72 -33.14
CA ARG A 32 -12.80 24.16 -31.90
C ARG A 32 -14.12 23.44 -31.67
N ASP A 33 -14.87 23.15 -32.70
CA ASP A 33 -16.15 22.40 -32.67
C ASP A 33 -15.99 20.92 -32.33
N LYS A 34 -14.75 20.39 -32.33
CA LYS A 34 -14.41 19.00 -32.00
C LYS A 34 -13.81 18.82 -30.61
N LEU A 35 -13.60 19.87 -29.83
CA LEU A 35 -12.85 19.81 -28.58
C LEU A 35 -13.61 19.04 -27.47
N ALA A 36 -14.92 19.16 -27.37
CA ALA A 36 -15.72 18.40 -26.41
C ALA A 36 -15.72 16.90 -26.76
N GLU A 37 -15.89 16.56 -28.05
CA GLU A 37 -15.78 15.20 -28.56
C GLU A 37 -14.39 14.61 -28.27
N LEU A 38 -13.33 15.39 -28.45
CA LEU A 38 -11.95 14.99 -28.15
C LEU A 38 -11.79 14.60 -26.68
N GLN A 39 -12.31 15.39 -25.72
CA GLN A 39 -12.18 15.11 -24.29
C GLN A 39 -12.95 13.85 -23.88
N GLN A 40 -14.14 13.64 -24.44
CA GLN A 40 -14.93 12.42 -24.22
C GLN A 40 -14.22 11.18 -24.79
N ASN A 41 -13.77 11.26 -26.05
CA ASN A 41 -13.05 10.17 -26.72
C ASN A 41 -11.76 9.81 -26.00
N LEU A 42 -11.07 10.80 -25.41
CA LEU A 42 -9.88 10.57 -24.60
C LEU A 42 -10.21 9.63 -23.42
N ILE A 43 -11.24 9.93 -22.64
CA ILE A 43 -11.63 9.10 -21.51
C ILE A 43 -12.03 7.69 -21.97
N LEU A 44 -12.92 7.59 -22.95
CA LEU A 44 -13.45 6.28 -23.39
C LEU A 44 -12.37 5.38 -24.00
N SER A 45 -11.45 5.95 -24.79
CA SER A 45 -10.36 5.18 -25.38
C SER A 45 -9.27 4.73 -24.39
N HIS A 46 -9.14 5.42 -23.26
CA HIS A 46 -8.17 5.10 -22.22
C HIS A 46 -8.72 4.16 -21.14
N ALA A 47 -10.04 3.92 -21.09
CA ALA A 47 -10.66 2.98 -20.17
C ALA A 47 -10.44 1.52 -20.62
N SER A 48 -9.17 1.12 -20.70
CA SER A 48 -8.70 -0.18 -21.22
C SER A 48 -8.06 -1.08 -20.15
N GLY A 49 -8.33 -0.78 -18.86
CA GLY A 49 -7.85 -1.57 -17.74
C GLY A 49 -8.44 -2.97 -17.70
N THR A 50 -7.74 -3.91 -17.05
CA THR A 50 -8.13 -5.32 -16.93
C THR A 50 -7.80 -5.89 -15.53
N GLY A 51 -8.21 -7.12 -15.27
CA GLY A 51 -7.98 -7.80 -13.99
C GLY A 51 -9.11 -7.62 -12.98
N PRO A 52 -8.91 -8.01 -11.72
CA PRO A 52 -9.91 -7.80 -10.68
C PRO A 52 -10.13 -6.31 -10.44
N LEU A 53 -11.27 -5.95 -9.86
CA LEU A 53 -11.55 -4.57 -9.45
C LEU A 53 -10.73 -4.22 -8.20
N LEU A 54 -10.37 -2.95 -8.07
CA LEU A 54 -9.77 -2.41 -6.86
C LEU A 54 -10.76 -2.43 -5.69
N ASP A 55 -10.24 -2.59 -4.48
CA ASP A 55 -11.03 -2.57 -3.25
C ASP A 55 -11.64 -1.19 -2.98
N ASP A 56 -12.79 -1.18 -2.32
CA ASP A 56 -13.56 0.04 -2.01
C ASP A 56 -12.73 1.09 -1.26
N GLY A 57 -11.92 0.66 -0.29
CA GLY A 57 -11.03 1.55 0.45
C GLY A 57 -10.00 2.24 -0.44
N VAL A 58 -9.44 1.52 -1.41
CA VAL A 58 -8.50 2.07 -2.39
C VAL A 58 -9.20 3.06 -3.33
N VAL A 59 -10.38 2.72 -3.82
CA VAL A 59 -11.15 3.62 -4.72
C VAL A 59 -11.54 4.91 -4.00
N ARG A 60 -11.94 4.84 -2.72
CA ARG A 60 -12.18 6.04 -1.89
C ARG A 60 -10.93 6.92 -1.78
N LEU A 61 -9.77 6.31 -1.51
CA LEU A 61 -8.50 7.04 -1.48
C LEU A 61 -8.21 7.72 -2.82
N ILE A 62 -8.43 7.03 -3.95
CA ILE A 62 -8.23 7.60 -5.28
C ILE A 62 -9.12 8.84 -5.48
N LEU A 63 -10.41 8.77 -5.14
CA LEU A 63 -11.33 9.90 -5.21
C LEU A 63 -10.86 11.08 -4.35
N VAL A 64 -10.47 10.83 -3.09
CA VAL A 64 -9.94 11.85 -2.18
C VAL A 64 -8.67 12.50 -2.73
N LEU A 65 -7.72 11.70 -3.20
CA LEU A 65 -6.46 12.21 -3.75
C LEU A 65 -6.68 13.02 -5.04
N LYS A 66 -7.60 12.54 -5.91
CA LYS A 66 -7.94 13.26 -7.12
C LYS A 66 -8.59 14.60 -6.82
N LEU A 67 -9.57 14.62 -5.92
CA LEU A 67 -10.20 15.86 -5.44
C LEU A 67 -9.16 16.81 -4.84
N ASN A 68 -8.30 16.32 -3.95
CA ASN A 68 -7.26 17.13 -3.30
C ASN A 68 -6.33 17.80 -4.32
N SER A 69 -5.92 17.08 -5.36
CA SER A 69 -5.08 17.61 -6.43
C SER A 69 -5.82 18.67 -7.26
N LEU A 70 -7.07 18.41 -7.64
CA LEU A 70 -7.86 19.28 -8.53
C LEU A 70 -8.28 20.59 -7.87
N ILE A 71 -8.67 20.57 -6.58
CA ILE A 71 -9.08 21.78 -5.85
C ILE A 71 -7.94 22.79 -5.64
N ARG A 72 -6.68 22.39 -5.85
CA ARG A 72 -5.51 23.28 -5.83
C ARG A 72 -5.54 24.34 -6.94
N GLY A 73 -6.35 24.13 -7.99
CA GLY A 73 -6.58 25.11 -9.04
C GLY A 73 -5.55 25.15 -10.19
N PHE A 74 -4.56 24.24 -10.19
CA PHE A 74 -3.52 24.19 -11.24
C PHE A 74 -3.88 23.30 -12.43
N SER A 75 -5.02 22.60 -12.40
CA SER A 75 -5.44 21.67 -13.47
C SER A 75 -6.32 22.32 -14.53
N GLY A 76 -6.80 23.53 -14.29
CA GLY A 76 -7.61 24.29 -15.26
C GLY A 76 -8.99 23.69 -15.52
N ILE A 77 -9.65 23.12 -14.50
CA ILE A 77 -10.99 22.52 -14.56
C ILE A 77 -12.05 23.43 -13.95
N ARG A 78 -13.31 23.18 -14.33
CA ARG A 78 -14.47 23.87 -13.73
C ARG A 78 -14.81 23.28 -12.37
N MET A 79 -15.41 24.09 -11.48
CA MET A 79 -15.93 23.64 -10.21
C MET A 79 -16.97 22.52 -10.37
N LYS A 80 -17.79 22.57 -11.42
CA LYS A 80 -18.77 21.51 -11.74
C LYS A 80 -18.14 20.10 -11.78
N THR A 81 -16.95 19.96 -12.36
CA THR A 81 -16.24 18.67 -12.41
C THR A 81 -15.80 18.19 -11.03
N VAL A 82 -15.36 19.12 -10.16
CA VAL A 82 -15.03 18.82 -8.76
C VAL A 82 -16.27 18.39 -7.97
N GLU A 83 -17.40 19.10 -8.17
CA GLU A 83 -18.69 18.80 -7.52
C GLU A 83 -19.20 17.41 -7.87
N TYR A 84 -18.99 16.93 -9.11
CA TYR A 84 -19.36 15.57 -9.51
C TYR A 84 -18.52 14.51 -8.79
N LEU A 85 -17.20 14.70 -8.70
CA LEU A 85 -16.34 13.79 -7.94
C LEU A 85 -16.69 13.80 -6.45
N LEU A 86 -17.01 14.97 -5.90
CA LEU A 86 -17.44 15.11 -4.50
C LEU A 86 -18.78 14.38 -4.27
N ALA A 87 -19.75 14.51 -5.19
CA ALA A 87 -21.01 13.82 -5.08
C ALA A 87 -20.86 12.28 -5.08
N LEU A 88 -19.93 11.72 -5.89
CA LEU A 88 -19.59 10.30 -5.82
C LEU A 88 -19.05 9.92 -4.43
N LEU A 89 -18.12 10.71 -3.90
CA LEU A 89 -17.50 10.44 -2.61
C LEU A 89 -18.50 10.54 -1.45
N GLU A 90 -19.37 11.57 -1.44
CA GLU A 90 -20.41 11.76 -0.41
C GLU A 90 -21.47 10.67 -0.41
N ALA A 91 -21.82 10.14 -1.59
CA ALA A 91 -22.75 9.05 -1.75
C ALA A 91 -22.13 7.68 -1.54
N ASP A 92 -20.83 7.58 -1.25
CA ASP A 92 -20.04 6.34 -1.25
C ASP A 92 -20.25 5.51 -2.53
N ALA A 93 -20.41 6.20 -3.65
CA ALA A 93 -20.56 5.63 -4.97
C ALA A 93 -19.20 5.46 -5.63
N LEU A 94 -18.70 4.23 -5.65
CA LEU A 94 -17.32 3.90 -5.98
C LEU A 94 -17.21 3.37 -7.40
N PRO A 95 -16.57 4.10 -8.34
CA PRO A 95 -16.32 3.63 -9.70
C PRO A 95 -15.64 2.26 -9.74
N CYS A 96 -16.07 1.39 -10.66
CA CYS A 96 -15.46 0.07 -10.87
C CYS A 96 -14.14 0.23 -11.65
N ILE A 97 -13.02 0.15 -10.95
CA ILE A 97 -11.68 0.37 -11.51
C ILE A 97 -10.91 -0.96 -11.57
N PRO A 98 -10.56 -1.47 -12.78
CA PRO A 98 -9.70 -2.65 -12.91
C PRO A 98 -8.27 -2.36 -12.41
N ALA A 99 -7.68 -3.36 -11.73
CA ALA A 99 -6.40 -3.20 -11.03
C ALA A 99 -5.16 -3.18 -11.94
N LYS A 100 -5.28 -3.49 -13.23
CA LYS A 100 -4.16 -3.60 -14.18
C LYS A 100 -4.40 -2.73 -15.42
N GLY A 101 -3.30 -2.17 -15.98
CA GLY A 101 -3.36 -1.37 -17.21
C GLY A 101 -2.60 -0.06 -17.14
N SER A 102 -1.98 0.29 -16.01
CA SER A 102 -1.11 1.46 -15.88
C SER A 102 0.36 1.05 -15.75
N VAL A 103 1.23 1.79 -16.40
CA VAL A 103 2.70 1.71 -16.27
C VAL A 103 3.28 2.93 -15.53
N GLY A 104 2.42 3.86 -15.08
CA GLY A 104 2.83 5.05 -14.33
C GLY A 104 3.69 6.03 -15.13
N ALA A 105 3.51 6.09 -16.45
CA ALA A 105 4.26 6.96 -17.36
C ALA A 105 3.70 8.40 -17.36
N SER A 106 2.50 8.58 -17.91
CA SER A 106 1.74 9.84 -17.83
C SER A 106 0.80 9.84 -16.61
N GLY A 107 1.25 9.30 -15.50
CA GLY A 107 0.42 8.93 -14.36
C GLY A 107 -0.38 7.67 -14.64
N ASP A 108 -1.50 7.54 -13.96
CA ASP A 108 -2.33 6.34 -13.92
C ASP A 108 -3.51 6.42 -14.90
N LEU A 109 -3.22 6.56 -16.22
CA LEU A 109 -4.21 6.89 -17.26
C LEU A 109 -5.41 5.93 -17.27
N ALA A 110 -5.19 4.63 -17.49
CA ALA A 110 -6.27 3.67 -17.66
C ALA A 110 -7.19 3.56 -16.43
N PRO A 111 -6.70 3.40 -15.20
CA PRO A 111 -7.57 3.35 -14.02
C PRO A 111 -8.29 4.69 -13.76
N LEU A 112 -7.64 5.84 -13.99
CA LEU A 112 -8.31 7.14 -13.88
C LEU A 112 -9.35 7.35 -14.99
N ALA A 113 -9.19 6.73 -16.17
CA ALA A 113 -10.21 6.71 -17.21
C ALA A 113 -11.46 5.94 -16.76
N HIS A 114 -11.29 4.78 -16.14
CA HIS A 114 -12.41 4.02 -15.55
C HIS A 114 -13.14 4.80 -14.46
N LEU A 115 -12.42 5.54 -13.61
CA LEU A 115 -13.04 6.46 -12.66
C LEU A 115 -13.84 7.54 -13.38
N SER A 116 -13.25 8.15 -14.40
CA SER A 116 -13.78 9.35 -15.05
C SER A 116 -14.96 9.06 -15.98
N MET A 117 -15.03 7.86 -16.59
CA MET A 117 -16.14 7.50 -17.48
C MET A 117 -17.48 7.48 -16.74
N VAL A 118 -17.49 7.21 -15.43
CA VAL A 118 -18.70 7.24 -14.60
C VAL A 118 -19.34 8.64 -14.58
N LEU A 119 -18.51 9.70 -14.64
CA LEU A 119 -19.02 11.08 -14.73
C LEU A 119 -19.72 11.38 -16.07
N LEU A 120 -19.41 10.61 -17.11
CA LEU A 120 -20.02 10.69 -18.44
C LEU A 120 -21.29 9.84 -18.57
N GLY A 121 -21.66 9.09 -17.52
CA GLY A 121 -22.75 8.13 -17.53
C GLY A 121 -22.39 6.77 -18.12
N GLU A 122 -21.12 6.50 -18.33
CA GLU A 122 -20.60 5.27 -18.92
C GLU A 122 -19.95 4.36 -17.85
N GLY A 123 -19.99 3.04 -18.05
CA GLY A 123 -19.42 2.07 -17.13
C GLY A 123 -20.30 1.80 -15.90
N GLU A 124 -19.65 1.40 -14.81
CA GLU A 124 -20.31 0.93 -13.59
C GLU A 124 -19.65 1.50 -12.34
N ALA A 125 -20.43 1.56 -11.26
CA ALA A 125 -19.95 1.86 -9.91
C ALA A 125 -20.56 0.88 -8.90
N ARG A 126 -20.04 0.89 -7.69
CA ARG A 126 -20.62 0.19 -6.53
C ARG A 126 -21.20 1.23 -5.56
N ILE A 127 -22.38 0.97 -5.04
CA ILE A 127 -23.01 1.74 -3.97
C ILE A 127 -23.73 0.75 -3.04
N ASP A 128 -23.53 0.88 -1.74
CA ASP A 128 -24.05 -0.07 -0.74
C ASP A 128 -23.69 -1.55 -1.03
N GLY A 129 -22.53 -1.78 -1.65
CA GLY A 129 -22.05 -3.11 -2.04
C GLY A 129 -22.61 -3.66 -3.35
N GLU A 130 -23.59 -2.99 -3.96
CA GLU A 130 -24.27 -3.42 -5.19
C GLU A 130 -23.73 -2.68 -6.43
N TYR A 131 -23.66 -3.38 -7.56
CA TYR A 131 -23.26 -2.79 -8.84
C TYR A 131 -24.41 -2.00 -9.46
N ILE A 132 -24.11 -0.82 -9.98
CA ILE A 132 -25.05 0.07 -10.66
C ILE A 132 -24.43 0.64 -11.93
N ALA A 133 -25.19 0.71 -13.02
CA ALA A 133 -24.74 1.40 -14.22
C ALA A 133 -24.55 2.90 -13.97
N ALA A 134 -23.52 3.49 -14.54
CA ALA A 134 -23.16 4.89 -14.26
C ALA A 134 -24.28 5.89 -14.61
N TRP A 135 -25.00 5.70 -15.73
CA TRP A 135 -26.14 6.55 -16.08
C TRP A 135 -27.28 6.51 -15.05
N GLU A 136 -27.51 5.34 -14.46
CA GLU A 136 -28.52 5.14 -13.41
C GLU A 136 -28.07 5.77 -12.09
N LEU A 137 -26.79 5.61 -11.75
CA LEU A 137 -26.18 6.26 -10.61
C LEU A 137 -26.30 7.78 -10.69
N LEU A 138 -25.91 8.39 -11.81
CA LEU A 138 -26.01 9.85 -11.98
C LEU A 138 -27.45 10.31 -11.80
N ARG A 139 -28.42 9.61 -12.40
CA ARG A 139 -29.86 9.92 -12.21
C ARG A 139 -30.27 9.81 -10.74
N LYS A 140 -29.80 8.79 -10.01
CA LYS A 140 -30.07 8.60 -8.56
C LYS A 140 -29.50 9.76 -7.74
N LEU A 141 -28.35 10.32 -8.13
CA LEU A 141 -27.72 11.49 -7.51
C LEU A 141 -28.30 12.83 -7.99
N GLY A 142 -29.28 12.83 -8.90
CA GLY A 142 -29.84 14.06 -9.49
C GLY A 142 -28.87 14.79 -10.43
N LEU A 143 -27.93 14.06 -11.03
CA LEU A 143 -26.92 14.59 -11.95
C LEU A 143 -27.20 14.12 -13.38
N GLU A 144 -26.90 15.00 -14.35
CA GLU A 144 -26.85 14.65 -15.76
C GLU A 144 -25.43 14.23 -16.16
N PRO A 145 -25.23 13.44 -17.23
CA PRO A 145 -23.90 13.15 -17.74
C PRO A 145 -23.07 14.43 -17.95
N LEU A 146 -21.81 14.43 -17.50
CA LEU A 146 -20.95 15.60 -17.53
C LEU A 146 -20.44 15.85 -18.95
N GLU A 147 -20.78 16.98 -19.54
CA GLU A 147 -20.12 17.47 -20.75
C GLU A 147 -18.78 18.10 -20.40
N LEU A 148 -17.70 17.51 -20.89
CA LEU A 148 -16.33 17.97 -20.63
C LEU A 148 -15.98 19.20 -21.47
N GLN A 149 -15.30 20.16 -20.85
CA GLN A 149 -14.66 21.28 -21.53
C GLN A 149 -13.18 20.98 -21.85
N PRO A 150 -12.56 21.78 -22.76
CA PRO A 150 -11.15 21.62 -23.08
C PRO A 150 -10.26 21.54 -21.83
N LYS A 151 -9.30 20.62 -21.80
CA LYS A 151 -8.42 20.27 -20.67
C LYS A 151 -9.04 19.32 -19.63
N GLU A 152 -10.36 19.29 -19.42
CA GLU A 152 -10.97 18.53 -18.32
C GLU A 152 -10.77 17.01 -18.45
N GLY A 153 -10.89 16.45 -19.67
CA GLY A 153 -10.61 15.03 -19.90
C GLY A 153 -9.17 14.67 -19.50
N LEU A 154 -8.19 15.43 -19.98
CA LEU A 154 -6.80 15.19 -19.61
C LEU A 154 -6.55 15.40 -18.12
N ALA A 155 -7.10 16.42 -17.48
CA ALA A 155 -6.95 16.67 -16.06
C ALA A 155 -7.54 15.55 -15.19
N LEU A 156 -8.60 14.91 -15.64
CA LEU A 156 -9.19 13.76 -14.98
C LEU A 156 -8.31 12.50 -15.07
N LEU A 157 -7.67 12.26 -16.21
CA LEU A 157 -6.85 11.08 -16.48
C LEU A 157 -5.42 11.19 -15.96
N ASN A 158 -4.86 12.39 -15.92
CA ASN A 158 -3.45 12.63 -15.64
C ASN A 158 -3.19 12.67 -14.12
N GLY A 159 -2.11 12.03 -13.68
CA GLY A 159 -1.69 12.07 -12.29
C GLY A 159 -1.46 10.70 -11.65
N THR A 160 -0.88 10.71 -10.46
CA THR A 160 -0.35 9.54 -9.73
C THR A 160 -1.31 9.01 -8.65
N GLN A 161 -2.58 9.40 -8.69
CA GLN A 161 -3.51 9.17 -7.58
C GLN A 161 -3.78 7.70 -7.31
N VAL A 162 -3.77 6.84 -8.35
CA VAL A 162 -4.03 5.40 -8.18
C VAL A 162 -2.83 4.70 -7.57
N SER A 163 -1.63 4.91 -8.11
CA SER A 163 -0.39 4.36 -7.55
C SER A 163 -0.15 4.86 -6.13
N THR A 164 -0.43 6.14 -5.84
CA THR A 164 -0.32 6.72 -4.49
C THR A 164 -1.32 6.11 -3.53
N ALA A 165 -2.59 5.91 -3.92
CA ALA A 165 -3.61 5.26 -3.10
C ALA A 165 -3.23 3.81 -2.75
N LEU A 166 -2.75 3.06 -3.74
CA LEU A 166 -2.26 1.69 -3.54
C LEU A 166 -1.05 1.63 -2.62
N ALA A 167 -0.11 2.58 -2.76
CA ALA A 167 1.07 2.66 -1.88
C ALA A 167 0.70 3.03 -0.44
N LEU A 168 -0.25 3.95 -0.24
CA LEU A 168 -0.79 4.27 1.09
C LEU A 168 -1.49 3.08 1.73
N HIS A 169 -2.34 2.37 0.98
CA HIS A 169 -2.97 1.14 1.45
C HIS A 169 -1.93 0.10 1.88
N GLY A 170 -0.88 -0.10 1.06
CA GLY A 170 0.23 -0.99 1.39
C GLY A 170 1.03 -0.54 2.62
N LEU A 171 1.24 0.77 2.81
CA LEU A 171 1.90 1.32 3.99
C LEU A 171 1.10 1.01 5.27
N PHE A 172 -0.22 1.27 5.28
CA PHE A 172 -1.07 1.00 6.45
C PHE A 172 -1.07 -0.49 6.82
N ALA A 173 -1.19 -1.38 5.83
CA ALA A 173 -1.09 -2.82 6.06
C ALA A 173 0.30 -3.26 6.57
N ALA A 174 1.38 -2.62 6.10
CA ALA A 174 2.73 -2.88 6.58
C ALA A 174 2.94 -2.42 8.03
N GLU A 175 2.33 -1.30 8.45
CA GLU A 175 2.34 -0.83 9.84
C GLU A 175 1.69 -1.84 10.78
N ASP A 176 0.53 -2.40 10.40
CA ASP A 176 -0.16 -3.46 11.14
C ASP A 176 0.69 -4.73 11.22
N CYS A 177 1.36 -5.13 10.13
CA CYS A 177 2.29 -6.26 10.11
C CYS A 177 3.48 -6.03 11.04
N LEU A 178 4.07 -4.83 11.05
CA LEU A 178 5.20 -4.51 11.93
C LEU A 178 4.79 -4.57 13.40
N ALA A 179 3.66 -3.95 13.77
CA ALA A 179 3.14 -3.98 15.13
C ALA A 179 2.87 -5.41 15.60
N SER A 180 2.21 -6.21 14.76
CA SER A 180 1.94 -7.63 15.03
C SER A 180 3.23 -8.45 15.16
N SER A 181 4.26 -8.15 14.34
CA SER A 181 5.57 -8.84 14.41
C SER A 181 6.32 -8.58 15.71
N ILE A 182 6.18 -7.40 16.30
CA ILE A 182 6.80 -7.07 17.60
C ILE A 182 6.12 -7.88 18.70
N VAL A 183 4.80 -8.00 18.71
CA VAL A 183 4.06 -8.80 19.69
C VAL A 183 4.36 -10.30 19.51
N ALA A 184 4.24 -10.83 18.29
CA ALA A 184 4.52 -12.23 18.00
C ALA A 184 5.97 -12.61 18.31
N GLY A 185 6.91 -11.71 17.97
CA GLY A 185 8.32 -11.87 18.26
C GLY A 185 8.63 -11.87 19.77
N SER A 186 7.92 -11.07 20.56
CA SER A 186 8.03 -11.07 22.03
C SER A 186 7.53 -12.38 22.62
N LEU A 187 6.35 -12.88 22.18
CA LEU A 187 5.83 -14.20 22.58
C LEU A 187 6.78 -15.34 22.18
N SER A 188 7.44 -15.23 21.01
CA SER A 188 8.44 -16.21 20.55
C SER A 188 9.69 -16.22 21.41
N VAL A 189 10.14 -15.06 21.92
CA VAL A 189 11.24 -14.93 22.89
C VAL A 189 10.90 -15.67 24.18
N GLU A 190 9.69 -15.46 24.70
CA GLU A 190 9.18 -16.15 25.91
C GLU A 190 9.08 -17.67 25.70
N ALA A 191 8.39 -18.09 24.64
CA ALA A 191 8.15 -19.51 24.34
C ALA A 191 9.44 -20.31 24.15
N SER A 192 10.49 -19.69 23.61
CA SER A 192 11.81 -20.32 23.39
C SER A 192 12.78 -20.18 24.56
N LEU A 193 12.36 -19.61 25.68
CA LEU A 193 13.22 -19.31 26.84
C LEU A 193 14.48 -18.54 26.42
N SER A 194 14.32 -17.57 25.50
CA SER A 194 15.40 -16.75 24.99
C SER A 194 15.67 -15.54 25.86
N SER A 195 16.93 -15.06 25.84
CA SER A 195 17.34 -13.93 26.65
C SER A 195 16.75 -12.61 26.20
N TYR A 196 16.28 -11.77 27.13
CA TYR A 196 15.89 -10.39 26.85
C TYR A 196 17.05 -9.38 26.87
N ARG A 197 18.26 -9.81 27.27
CA ARG A 197 19.47 -8.94 27.29
C ARG A 197 19.78 -8.26 25.94
N PRO A 198 19.51 -8.86 24.77
CA PRO A 198 19.68 -8.18 23.49
C PRO A 198 18.84 -6.92 23.28
N PHE A 199 17.81 -6.71 24.09
CA PHE A 199 16.93 -5.53 24.04
C PHE A 199 17.38 -4.40 24.98
N ASP A 200 18.51 -4.54 25.70
CA ASP A 200 19.06 -3.52 26.61
C ASP A 200 19.31 -2.20 25.86
N GLU A 201 18.80 -1.10 26.40
CA GLU A 201 18.83 0.23 25.80
C GLU A 201 20.22 0.65 25.37
N ARG A 202 21.24 0.35 26.16
CA ARG A 202 22.63 0.73 25.91
C ARG A 202 23.16 0.19 24.58
N ILE A 203 22.74 -1.02 24.18
CA ILE A 203 23.12 -1.65 22.91
C ILE A 203 22.65 -0.79 21.72
N HIS A 204 21.43 -0.26 21.82
CA HIS A 204 20.77 0.46 20.74
C HIS A 204 21.18 1.93 20.70
N GLU A 205 21.47 2.53 21.88
CA GLU A 205 21.96 3.90 21.97
C GLU A 205 23.34 4.08 21.32
N VAL A 206 24.27 3.15 21.55
CA VAL A 206 25.61 3.25 20.95
C VAL A 206 25.63 3.07 19.44
N ARG A 207 24.58 2.48 18.85
CA ARG A 207 24.42 2.38 17.39
C ARG A 207 23.68 3.59 16.80
N GLY A 208 22.71 4.16 17.52
CA GLY A 208 22.08 5.45 17.22
C GLY A 208 20.95 5.43 16.19
N LEU A 209 20.58 4.27 15.58
CA LEU A 209 19.46 4.18 14.62
C LEU A 209 18.11 4.26 15.33
N GLN A 210 17.28 5.24 14.95
CA GLN A 210 16.06 5.55 15.67
C GLN A 210 15.03 4.40 15.64
N GLY A 211 14.76 3.80 14.49
CA GLY A 211 13.84 2.67 14.39
C GLY A 211 14.28 1.48 15.26
N GLN A 212 15.58 1.19 15.30
CA GLN A 212 16.12 0.14 16.17
C GLN A 212 15.92 0.45 17.67
N LYS A 213 16.09 1.70 18.10
CA LYS A 213 15.85 2.14 19.48
C LYS A 213 14.39 1.99 19.86
N ASP A 214 13.49 2.42 18.97
CA ASP A 214 12.06 2.37 19.22
C ASP A 214 11.54 0.93 19.30
N VAL A 215 11.97 0.06 18.38
CA VAL A 215 11.60 -1.35 18.40
C VAL A 215 12.14 -2.03 19.68
N ALA A 216 13.39 -1.78 20.08
CA ALA A 216 13.96 -2.33 21.30
C ALA A 216 13.19 -1.85 22.56
N ALA A 217 12.73 -0.61 22.58
CA ALA A 217 11.93 -0.08 23.68
C ALA A 217 10.59 -0.80 23.79
N ASN A 218 9.92 -1.11 22.66
CA ASN A 218 8.69 -1.90 22.66
C ASN A 218 8.93 -3.33 23.17
N PHE A 219 10.02 -3.99 22.78
CA PHE A 219 10.37 -5.32 23.33
C PHE A 219 10.59 -5.27 24.84
N ARG A 220 11.33 -4.27 25.36
CA ARG A 220 11.53 -4.11 26.81
C ARG A 220 10.22 -3.92 27.56
N GLN A 221 9.28 -3.15 26.98
CA GLN A 221 7.97 -2.94 27.59
C GLN A 221 7.13 -4.22 27.61
N LEU A 222 7.10 -4.95 26.49
CA LEU A 222 6.32 -6.19 26.35
C LEU A 222 6.87 -7.32 27.20
N LEU A 223 8.18 -7.42 27.42
CA LEU A 223 8.82 -8.49 28.17
C LEU A 223 9.01 -8.16 29.66
N ASN A 224 8.57 -6.99 30.12
CA ASN A 224 8.77 -6.57 31.51
C ASN A 224 7.97 -7.42 32.50
N GLU A 225 8.59 -7.79 33.63
CA GLU A 225 7.97 -8.54 34.73
C GLU A 225 7.42 -9.93 34.35
N SER A 226 8.08 -10.62 33.40
CA SER A 226 7.75 -11.99 33.00
C SER A 226 8.36 -13.02 33.99
N GLU A 227 7.55 -13.93 34.49
CA GLU A 227 8.02 -15.09 35.31
C GLU A 227 8.81 -16.07 34.43
N ILE A 228 8.39 -16.27 33.16
CA ILE A 228 9.10 -17.11 32.19
C ILE A 228 10.52 -16.58 32.01
N ASN A 229 10.69 -15.30 31.81
CA ASN A 229 12.00 -14.68 31.62
C ASN A 229 12.86 -14.79 32.91
N ALA A 230 12.28 -14.51 34.08
CA ALA A 230 12.99 -14.62 35.36
C ALA A 230 13.45 -16.06 35.63
N SER A 231 12.73 -17.07 35.17
CA SER A 231 13.01 -18.50 35.44
C SER A 231 14.36 -18.97 34.86
N HIS A 232 14.92 -18.28 33.85
CA HIS A 232 16.14 -18.74 33.17
C HIS A 232 17.23 -17.67 33.04
N GLU A 233 17.22 -16.63 33.88
CA GLU A 233 18.24 -15.56 33.88
C GLU A 233 19.68 -16.07 33.93
N ASN A 234 19.93 -17.21 34.55
CA ASN A 234 21.25 -17.82 34.69
C ASN A 234 21.39 -19.13 33.89
N CYS A 235 20.63 -19.31 32.81
CA CYS A 235 20.78 -20.46 31.94
C CYS A 235 22.14 -20.47 31.28
N GLY A 236 22.73 -21.67 31.04
CA GLY A 236 24.03 -21.80 30.39
C GLY A 236 24.05 -21.48 28.90
N HIS A 237 22.99 -20.89 28.35
CA HIS A 237 22.88 -20.54 26.95
C HIS A 237 23.58 -19.20 26.69
N VAL A 238 24.59 -19.22 25.83
CA VAL A 238 25.44 -18.05 25.62
C VAL A 238 24.81 -17.02 24.69
N GLN A 239 24.20 -17.45 23.59
CA GLN A 239 23.56 -16.58 22.60
C GLN A 239 22.39 -17.27 21.89
N ASP A 240 21.32 -16.49 21.65
CA ASP A 240 20.18 -16.89 20.84
C ASP A 240 20.45 -16.71 19.35
N PRO A 241 19.72 -17.41 18.46
CA PRO A 241 19.71 -17.14 17.02
C PRO A 241 19.29 -15.71 16.68
N TYR A 242 19.70 -15.23 15.51
CA TYR A 242 19.49 -13.85 15.08
C TYR A 242 18.00 -13.49 14.95
N SER A 243 17.15 -14.43 14.55
CA SER A 243 15.71 -14.17 14.43
C SER A 243 15.04 -13.86 15.78
N LEU A 244 15.67 -14.20 16.92
CA LEU A 244 15.23 -13.84 18.25
C LEU A 244 15.97 -12.60 18.79
N ARG A 245 17.31 -12.57 18.75
CA ARG A 245 18.07 -11.48 19.38
C ARG A 245 18.31 -10.27 18.50
N CYS A 246 18.20 -10.36 17.18
CA CYS A 246 18.43 -9.23 16.25
C CYS A 246 17.10 -8.59 15.76
N GLN A 247 15.97 -8.87 16.42
CA GLN A 247 14.69 -8.29 16.06
C GLN A 247 14.71 -6.75 16.04
N PRO A 248 15.30 -6.04 17.01
CA PRO A 248 15.38 -4.58 16.96
C PRO A 248 16.17 -4.05 15.75
N GLN A 249 17.23 -4.75 15.35
CA GLN A 249 18.04 -4.35 14.22
C GLN A 249 17.31 -4.51 12.89
N VAL A 250 16.57 -5.61 12.72
CA VAL A 250 15.84 -5.94 11.48
C VAL A 250 14.56 -5.15 11.40
N LEU A 251 13.66 -5.28 12.39
CA LEU A 251 12.38 -4.58 12.40
C LEU A 251 12.54 -3.07 12.49
N GLY A 252 13.60 -2.59 13.18
CA GLY A 252 13.95 -1.17 13.23
C GLY A 252 14.36 -0.63 11.87
N ALA A 253 15.09 -1.39 11.07
CA ALA A 253 15.41 -1.01 9.69
C ALA A 253 14.14 -0.93 8.84
N CYS A 254 13.22 -1.89 8.98
CA CYS A 254 11.91 -1.83 8.31
C CYS A 254 11.12 -0.58 8.72
N LEU A 255 11.06 -0.28 10.03
CA LEU A 255 10.37 0.90 10.56
C LEU A 255 10.94 2.21 9.98
N ASP A 256 12.25 2.35 9.87
CA ASP A 256 12.88 3.54 9.30
C ASP A 256 12.53 3.71 7.82
N GLN A 257 12.46 2.60 7.03
CA GLN A 257 12.00 2.65 5.63
C GLN A 257 10.50 3.02 5.54
N MET A 258 9.67 2.49 6.42
CA MET A 258 8.24 2.82 6.46
C MET A 258 8.01 4.29 6.82
N ARG A 259 8.78 4.85 7.76
CA ARG A 259 8.75 6.28 8.11
C ARG A 259 9.15 7.18 6.94
N PHE A 260 10.19 6.79 6.22
CA PHE A 260 10.59 7.48 4.99
C PHE A 260 9.46 7.43 3.94
N ALA A 261 8.88 6.25 3.73
CA ALA A 261 7.74 6.07 2.80
C ALA A 261 6.55 6.95 3.21
N ALA A 262 6.15 6.94 4.49
CA ALA A 262 5.07 7.76 5.01
C ALA A 262 5.29 9.26 4.77
N GLN A 263 6.52 9.74 4.98
CA GLN A 263 6.87 11.14 4.72
C GLN A 263 6.73 11.51 3.24
N GLN A 264 7.22 10.68 2.34
CA GLN A 264 7.15 10.93 0.90
C GLN A 264 5.72 10.81 0.36
N LEU A 265 4.98 9.75 0.75
CA LEU A 265 3.60 9.57 0.35
C LEU A 265 2.68 10.70 0.85
N ARG A 266 2.97 11.27 2.02
CA ARG A 266 2.26 12.47 2.51
C ARG A 266 2.47 13.67 1.61
N ILE A 267 3.67 13.85 1.04
CA ILE A 267 3.96 14.92 0.08
C ILE A 267 3.21 14.65 -1.22
N GLU A 268 3.31 13.43 -1.75
CA GLU A 268 2.68 13.03 -3.00
C GLU A 268 1.15 13.12 -2.93
N ALA A 269 0.54 12.71 -1.83
CA ALA A 269 -0.91 12.81 -1.58
C ALA A 269 -1.44 14.25 -1.60
N ASN A 270 -0.57 15.24 -1.38
CA ASN A 270 -0.88 16.66 -1.42
C ASN A 270 -0.32 17.37 -2.66
N ALA A 271 0.25 16.65 -3.59
CA ALA A 271 0.86 17.21 -4.79
C ALA A 271 -0.16 17.45 -5.91
N VAL A 272 0.22 18.30 -6.85
CA VAL A 272 -0.44 18.42 -8.15
C VAL A 272 0.40 17.69 -9.19
N THR A 273 -0.11 16.53 -9.58
CA THR A 273 0.58 15.58 -10.47
C THR A 273 -0.02 15.55 -11.87
N ASP A 274 -0.55 16.68 -12.32
CA ASP A 274 -1.15 16.91 -13.64
C ASP A 274 -0.15 17.50 -14.65
N ASN A 275 -0.52 17.52 -15.93
CA ASN A 275 0.17 18.17 -17.04
C ASN A 275 -0.80 18.48 -18.19
N PRO A 276 -0.71 19.67 -18.81
CA PRO A 276 0.06 20.84 -18.40
C PRO A 276 -0.52 21.51 -17.14
N LEU A 277 0.34 22.18 -16.40
CA LEU A 277 -0.07 22.97 -15.23
C LEU A 277 -0.43 24.41 -15.66
N VAL A 278 -1.41 24.93 -14.97
CA VAL A 278 -1.96 26.25 -15.22
C VAL A 278 -1.63 27.17 -14.05
N PHE A 279 -0.97 28.30 -14.34
CA PHE A 279 -0.60 29.33 -13.38
C PHE A 279 -1.43 30.58 -13.64
N PRO A 280 -2.60 30.71 -12.99
CA PRO A 280 -3.56 31.77 -13.34
C PRO A 280 -3.07 33.17 -12.99
N GLU A 281 -2.24 33.34 -11.97
CA GLU A 281 -1.71 34.64 -11.51
C GLU A 281 -0.71 35.18 -12.52
N GLU A 282 0.17 34.33 -13.05
CA GLU A 282 1.16 34.67 -14.08
C GLU A 282 0.57 34.66 -15.49
N GLY A 283 -0.54 33.98 -15.68
CA GLY A 283 -1.19 33.77 -16.95
C GLY A 283 -0.48 32.80 -17.87
N GLU A 284 0.25 31.85 -17.28
CA GLU A 284 1.06 30.87 -18.00
C GLU A 284 0.46 29.47 -17.94
N ILE A 285 0.78 28.65 -18.96
CA ILE A 285 0.50 27.23 -19.03
C ILE A 285 1.83 26.54 -19.33
N LEU A 286 2.27 25.69 -18.40
CA LEU A 286 3.57 25.03 -18.47
C LEU A 286 3.41 23.53 -18.60
N SER A 287 4.05 22.94 -19.61
CA SER A 287 4.16 21.49 -19.76
C SER A 287 5.41 20.99 -19.07
N GLY A 288 5.23 19.97 -18.20
CA GLY A 288 6.30 19.34 -17.43
C GLY A 288 6.07 17.84 -17.28
N GLY A 289 6.63 17.22 -16.25
CA GLY A 289 6.59 15.78 -15.99
C GLY A 289 6.05 15.38 -14.62
N ASN A 290 5.25 16.23 -13.95
CA ASN A 290 4.76 15.96 -12.59
C ASN A 290 3.87 14.71 -12.48
N PHE A 291 3.39 14.20 -13.60
CA PHE A 291 2.64 12.95 -13.69
C PHE A 291 3.52 11.71 -13.57
N HIS A 292 4.85 11.82 -13.70
CA HIS A 292 5.73 10.66 -13.66
C HIS A 292 5.80 10.06 -12.26
N ALA A 293 5.32 8.83 -12.11
CA ALA A 293 5.13 8.21 -10.81
C ALA A 293 6.39 7.50 -10.23
N GLU A 294 7.60 7.81 -10.75
CA GLU A 294 8.85 7.23 -10.25
C GLU A 294 9.04 7.38 -8.74
N PRO A 295 8.74 8.54 -8.10
CA PRO A 295 8.84 8.65 -6.66
C PRO A 295 7.97 7.62 -5.92
N VAL A 296 6.76 7.36 -6.41
CA VAL A 296 5.85 6.35 -5.84
C VAL A 296 6.38 4.93 -6.06
N ALA A 297 6.93 4.64 -7.25
CA ALA A 297 7.49 3.34 -7.58
C ALA A 297 8.65 2.96 -6.63
N MET A 298 9.60 3.86 -6.44
CA MET A 298 10.74 3.62 -5.56
C MET A 298 10.34 3.47 -4.08
N ILE A 299 9.34 4.25 -3.64
CA ILE A 299 8.79 4.13 -2.28
C ILE A 299 8.09 2.77 -2.10
N ALA A 300 7.31 2.34 -3.08
CA ALA A 300 6.63 1.05 -3.05
C ALA A 300 7.63 -0.12 -3.05
N ASP A 301 8.73 -0.01 -3.81
CA ASP A 301 9.81 -1.01 -3.77
C ASP A 301 10.47 -1.09 -2.39
N ASN A 302 10.74 0.03 -1.74
CA ASN A 302 11.25 0.05 -0.37
C ASN A 302 10.27 -0.59 0.63
N LEU A 303 8.97 -0.33 0.50
CA LEU A 303 7.94 -0.97 1.33
C LEU A 303 7.88 -2.47 1.08
N ALA A 304 8.00 -2.92 -0.18
CA ALA A 304 8.03 -4.34 -0.52
C ALA A 304 9.17 -5.08 0.17
N LEU A 305 10.37 -4.47 0.22
CA LEU A 305 11.52 -5.03 0.96
C LEU A 305 11.22 -5.15 2.46
N ALA A 306 10.65 -4.12 3.07
CA ALA A 306 10.30 -4.12 4.49
C ALA A 306 9.25 -5.19 4.82
N ILE A 307 8.19 -5.30 4.03
CA ILE A 307 7.13 -6.30 4.21
C ILE A 307 7.68 -7.72 4.08
N ALA A 308 8.53 -7.96 3.07
CA ALA A 308 9.15 -9.27 2.85
C ALA A 308 10.07 -9.66 4.03
N GLU A 309 10.82 -8.72 4.57
CA GLU A 309 11.74 -8.95 5.68
C GLU A 309 11.00 -9.23 7.01
N ILE A 310 9.89 -8.51 7.28
CA ILE A 310 9.02 -8.77 8.43
C ILE A 310 8.51 -10.22 8.38
N GLY A 311 7.97 -10.65 7.23
CA GLY A 311 7.47 -12.02 7.06
C GLY A 311 8.58 -13.08 7.13
N ALA A 312 9.75 -12.81 6.53
CA ALA A 312 10.87 -13.73 6.55
C ALA A 312 11.46 -13.93 7.96
N LEU A 313 11.55 -12.87 8.76
CA LEU A 313 12.00 -12.95 10.15
C LEU A 313 11.02 -13.77 11.01
N SER A 314 9.73 -13.57 10.84
CA SER A 314 8.66 -14.32 11.50
C SER A 314 8.73 -15.81 11.14
N GLU A 315 8.88 -16.15 9.86
CA GLU A 315 9.01 -17.54 9.40
C GLU A 315 10.20 -18.24 10.06
N ARG A 316 11.33 -17.57 10.24
CA ARG A 316 12.48 -18.16 10.96
C ARG A 316 12.18 -18.45 12.41
N ARG A 317 11.40 -17.62 13.11
CA ARG A 317 11.00 -17.88 14.49
C ARG A 317 10.04 -19.08 14.59
N ILE A 318 9.08 -19.20 13.65
CA ILE A 318 8.21 -20.39 13.57
C ILE A 318 9.05 -21.66 13.41
N SER A 319 10.02 -21.64 12.51
CA SER A 319 10.94 -22.76 12.28
C SER A 319 11.71 -23.15 13.55
N LEU A 320 12.18 -22.17 14.34
CA LEU A 320 12.86 -22.42 15.60
C LEU A 320 11.94 -22.99 16.68
N LEU A 321 10.72 -22.46 16.81
CA LEU A 321 9.74 -22.93 17.81
C LEU A 321 9.33 -24.38 17.56
N THR A 322 9.22 -24.79 16.29
CA THR A 322 8.81 -26.16 15.92
C THR A 322 9.95 -27.18 15.96
N ASP A 323 11.21 -26.74 16.13
CA ASP A 323 12.39 -27.59 16.26
C ASP A 323 12.72 -27.88 17.73
N PRO A 324 12.52 -29.12 18.25
CA PRO A 324 12.83 -29.48 19.64
C PRO A 324 14.32 -29.40 19.94
N GLY A 325 15.17 -29.48 18.95
CA GLY A 325 16.63 -29.34 19.11
C GLY A 325 17.02 -27.98 19.63
N PHE A 326 16.27 -26.94 19.21
CA PHE A 326 16.48 -25.57 19.63
C PHE A 326 15.54 -25.14 20.77
N SER A 327 14.23 -25.21 20.56
CA SER A 327 13.21 -24.66 21.47
C SER A 327 13.10 -25.40 22.79
N LYS A 328 13.53 -26.69 22.84
CA LYS A 328 13.30 -27.61 23.93
C LYS A 328 11.83 -27.92 24.19
N LEU A 329 10.94 -27.42 23.35
CA LEU A 329 9.52 -27.75 23.32
C LEU A 329 9.27 -29.08 22.61
N PRO A 330 8.08 -29.70 22.77
CA PRO A 330 7.74 -30.89 22.00
C PRO A 330 7.82 -30.63 20.47
N ALA A 331 8.24 -31.67 19.73
CA ALA A 331 8.39 -31.56 18.28
C ALA A 331 7.09 -31.06 17.62
N PHE A 332 7.23 -30.03 16.77
CA PHE A 332 6.11 -29.35 16.12
C PHE A 332 5.02 -28.84 17.09
N LEU A 333 5.39 -28.59 18.35
CA LEU A 333 4.49 -28.09 19.40
C LEU A 333 3.28 -29.00 19.63
N SER A 334 3.46 -30.32 19.49
CA SER A 334 2.45 -31.35 19.73
C SER A 334 2.68 -32.06 21.04
N GLU A 335 1.62 -32.32 21.83
CA GLU A 335 1.71 -33.13 23.06
C GLU A 335 2.12 -34.58 22.76
N ASP A 336 1.62 -35.15 21.65
CA ASP A 336 1.91 -36.51 21.17
C ASP A 336 2.54 -36.47 19.78
N PRO A 337 3.85 -36.13 19.65
CA PRO A 337 4.54 -36.11 18.37
C PRO A 337 4.56 -37.49 17.70
N GLY A 338 4.14 -37.55 16.46
CA GLY A 338 4.01 -38.81 15.72
C GLY A 338 2.57 -39.31 15.61
N LEU A 339 1.75 -39.18 16.66
CA LEU A 339 0.31 -39.34 16.56
C LEU A 339 -0.33 -38.09 15.92
N HIS A 340 0.15 -36.92 16.30
CA HIS A 340 -0.27 -35.63 15.77
C HIS A 340 0.92 -34.90 15.15
N SER A 341 0.71 -34.31 13.97
CA SER A 341 1.74 -33.54 13.26
C SER A 341 1.92 -32.11 13.79
N GLY A 342 1.03 -31.64 14.65
CA GLY A 342 1.09 -30.29 15.22
C GLY A 342 1.26 -29.20 14.16
N PHE A 343 2.21 -28.30 14.36
CA PHE A 343 2.50 -27.17 13.47
C PHE A 343 3.36 -27.51 12.24
N MET A 344 3.64 -28.78 11.94
CA MET A 344 4.51 -29.18 10.82
C MET A 344 4.09 -28.52 9.51
N VAL A 345 2.82 -28.67 9.10
CA VAL A 345 2.33 -28.14 7.83
C VAL A 345 2.11 -26.61 7.90
N ALA A 346 1.74 -26.07 9.04
CA ALA A 346 1.65 -24.64 9.26
C ALA A 346 3.02 -23.94 9.04
N GLN A 347 4.12 -24.56 9.51
CA GLN A 347 5.48 -24.08 9.24
C GLN A 347 5.80 -24.12 7.74
N ILE A 348 5.44 -25.18 7.02
CA ILE A 348 5.60 -25.28 5.57
C ILE A 348 4.81 -24.19 4.84
N THR A 349 3.58 -23.90 5.29
CA THR A 349 2.76 -22.80 4.74
C THR A 349 3.46 -21.45 4.94
N SER A 350 3.99 -21.18 6.13
CA SER A 350 4.72 -19.92 6.38
C SER A 350 5.96 -19.78 5.49
N ALA A 351 6.69 -20.86 5.27
CA ALA A 351 7.85 -20.90 4.37
C ALA A 351 7.47 -20.63 2.91
N SER A 352 6.35 -21.21 2.44
CA SER A 352 5.81 -20.94 1.09
C SER A 352 5.47 -19.47 0.88
N LEU A 353 4.72 -18.87 1.82
CA LEU A 353 4.32 -17.46 1.75
C LEU A 353 5.52 -16.51 1.84
N ALA A 354 6.50 -16.81 2.69
CA ALA A 354 7.74 -16.03 2.77
C ALA A 354 8.56 -16.12 1.48
N SER A 355 8.60 -17.28 0.83
CA SER A 355 9.26 -17.48 -0.47
C SER A 355 8.58 -16.66 -1.57
N GLU A 356 7.25 -16.65 -1.61
CA GLU A 356 6.46 -15.85 -2.55
C GLU A 356 6.74 -14.35 -2.38
N ASN A 357 6.72 -13.86 -1.14
CA ASN A 357 7.05 -12.45 -0.84
C ASN A 357 8.46 -12.06 -1.30
N LYS A 358 9.45 -12.94 -1.20
CA LYS A 358 10.81 -12.69 -1.75
C LYS A 358 10.80 -12.49 -3.25
N SER A 359 9.99 -13.25 -3.98
CA SER A 359 9.81 -13.08 -5.43
C SER A 359 9.11 -11.76 -5.76
N LEU A 360 8.05 -11.43 -5.00
CA LEU A 360 7.31 -10.18 -5.15
C LEU A 360 8.14 -8.94 -4.74
N ALA A 361 9.16 -9.09 -3.89
CA ALA A 361 10.03 -7.99 -3.48
C ALA A 361 11.04 -7.55 -4.56
N HIS A 362 11.11 -8.24 -5.71
CA HIS A 362 11.94 -7.77 -6.83
C HIS A 362 11.52 -6.36 -7.25
N PRO A 363 12.44 -5.37 -7.34
CA PRO A 363 12.09 -3.99 -7.66
C PRO A 363 11.35 -3.86 -8.99
N ALA A 364 10.19 -3.20 -8.98
CA ALA A 364 9.41 -2.93 -10.17
C ALA A 364 9.87 -1.66 -10.90
N SER A 365 10.39 -0.67 -10.15
CA SER A 365 10.87 0.62 -10.69
C SER A 365 12.01 0.48 -11.70
N VAL A 366 12.74 -0.64 -11.68
CA VAL A 366 13.85 -0.89 -12.62
C VAL A 366 13.39 -1.51 -13.96
N ASP A 367 12.11 -1.82 -14.11
CA ASP A 367 11.56 -2.54 -15.28
C ASP A 367 10.84 -1.56 -16.25
N SER A 368 11.53 -0.53 -16.70
CA SER A 368 11.01 0.45 -17.64
C SER A 368 10.91 -0.11 -19.05
N LEU A 369 9.72 0.06 -19.68
CA LEU A 369 9.44 -0.31 -21.07
C LEU A 369 8.86 0.88 -21.82
N PRO A 370 9.36 1.24 -23.03
CA PRO A 370 8.81 2.36 -23.79
C PRO A 370 7.36 2.08 -24.23
N THR A 371 6.50 3.07 -24.09
CA THR A 371 5.10 3.05 -24.51
C THR A 371 4.76 4.25 -25.41
N SER A 372 3.52 4.34 -25.91
CA SER A 372 3.03 5.48 -26.70
C SER A 372 3.94 5.84 -27.91
N ALA A 373 4.35 4.82 -28.69
CA ALA A 373 5.26 4.97 -29.83
C ALA A 373 6.57 5.68 -29.46
N ASN A 374 7.17 5.33 -28.32
CA ASN A 374 8.39 5.90 -27.72
C ASN A 374 8.26 7.39 -27.26
N GLN A 375 7.07 7.96 -27.22
CA GLN A 375 6.85 9.25 -26.56
C GLN A 375 7.03 9.13 -25.05
N GLU A 376 6.67 7.97 -24.49
CA GLU A 376 6.87 7.57 -23.09
C GLU A 376 8.01 6.54 -23.06
N ASP A 377 9.24 7.00 -23.28
CA ASP A 377 10.43 6.16 -23.44
C ASP A 377 11.03 5.69 -22.11
N HIS A 378 10.58 6.27 -20.99
CA HIS A 378 10.89 5.85 -19.63
C HIS A 378 9.62 5.88 -18.77
N VAL A 379 9.29 4.76 -18.12
CA VAL A 379 8.08 4.59 -17.32
C VAL A 379 8.42 4.03 -15.94
N SER A 380 7.60 4.32 -14.93
CA SER A 380 7.91 4.03 -13.53
C SER A 380 7.49 2.64 -13.05
N MET A 381 6.50 2.02 -13.67
CA MET A 381 5.81 0.81 -13.19
C MET A 381 5.16 0.97 -11.79
N ALA A 382 4.89 2.21 -11.35
CA ALA A 382 4.45 2.53 -9.99
C ALA A 382 3.18 1.80 -9.57
N THR A 383 2.21 1.67 -10.48
CA THR A 383 0.93 1.01 -10.19
C THR A 383 1.12 -0.47 -9.86
N PHE A 384 2.01 -1.17 -10.56
CA PHE A 384 2.36 -2.56 -10.22
C PHE A 384 3.18 -2.60 -8.92
N ALA A 385 4.18 -1.73 -8.77
CA ALA A 385 4.99 -1.63 -7.56
C ALA A 385 4.13 -1.47 -6.31
N ALA A 386 3.14 -0.58 -6.35
CA ALA A 386 2.25 -0.30 -5.23
C ALA A 386 1.18 -1.39 -5.01
N ARG A 387 0.60 -1.92 -6.09
CA ARG A 387 -0.48 -2.91 -6.01
C ARG A 387 -0.03 -4.22 -5.33
N ARG A 388 1.18 -4.70 -5.62
CA ARG A 388 1.70 -5.94 -5.02
C ARG A 388 1.86 -5.87 -3.49
N LEU A 389 1.95 -4.68 -2.91
CA LEU A 389 2.10 -4.49 -1.45
C LEU A 389 0.92 -5.08 -0.67
N GLY A 390 -0.30 -5.02 -1.21
CA GLY A 390 -1.48 -5.63 -0.60
C GLY A 390 -1.34 -7.13 -0.45
N GLU A 391 -1.01 -7.84 -1.54
CA GLU A 391 -0.77 -9.30 -1.54
C GLU A 391 0.38 -9.69 -0.61
N MET A 392 1.48 -8.94 -0.65
CA MET A 392 2.64 -9.18 0.22
C MET A 392 2.32 -8.99 1.70
N SER A 393 1.53 -7.97 2.04
CA SER A 393 1.07 -7.72 3.41
C SER A 393 0.11 -8.81 3.89
N GLU A 394 -0.79 -9.29 3.04
CA GLU A 394 -1.68 -10.41 3.35
C GLU A 394 -0.88 -11.70 3.62
N ASN A 395 0.12 -12.00 2.82
CA ASN A 395 1.03 -13.13 3.05
C ASN A 395 1.76 -12.97 4.39
N SER A 396 2.31 -11.79 4.69
CA SER A 396 3.01 -11.52 5.96
C SER A 396 2.06 -11.62 7.15
N ALA A 397 0.83 -11.13 7.06
CA ALA A 397 -0.18 -11.26 8.11
C ALA A 397 -0.52 -12.72 8.41
N LYS A 398 -0.61 -13.59 7.39
CA LYS A 398 -0.81 -15.03 7.57
C LYS A 398 0.40 -15.70 8.25
N ILE A 399 1.63 -15.33 7.87
CA ILE A 399 2.85 -15.82 8.54
C ILE A 399 2.86 -15.41 10.01
N LEU A 400 2.55 -14.15 10.32
CA LEU A 400 2.48 -13.62 11.68
C LEU A 400 1.38 -14.31 12.51
N GLY A 401 0.23 -14.61 11.91
CA GLY A 401 -0.83 -15.39 12.56
C GLY A 401 -0.38 -16.79 12.93
N ILE A 402 0.38 -17.47 12.07
CA ILE A 402 0.99 -18.78 12.38
C ILE A 402 2.00 -18.65 13.51
N GLU A 403 2.83 -17.60 13.52
CA GLU A 403 3.78 -17.36 14.61
C GLU A 403 3.08 -17.12 15.95
N LEU A 404 2.06 -16.26 15.96
CA LEU A 404 1.25 -16.01 17.17
C LEU A 404 0.69 -17.31 17.74
N LEU A 405 0.08 -18.16 16.91
CA LEU A 405 -0.44 -19.45 17.32
C LEU A 405 0.65 -20.38 17.85
N ALA A 406 1.80 -20.45 17.18
CA ALA A 406 2.91 -21.31 17.58
C ALA A 406 3.55 -20.83 18.89
N ALA A 407 3.76 -19.52 19.05
CA ALA A 407 4.33 -18.96 20.27
C ALA A 407 3.39 -19.13 21.47
N CYS A 408 2.08 -18.90 21.31
CA CYS A 408 1.10 -19.16 22.36
C CYS A 408 1.06 -20.63 22.77
N GLN A 409 1.12 -21.56 21.81
CA GLN A 409 1.22 -22.99 22.11
C GLN A 409 2.52 -23.33 22.86
N GLY A 410 3.63 -22.68 22.48
CA GLY A 410 4.91 -22.83 23.20
C GLY A 410 4.83 -22.37 24.66
N ILE A 411 4.16 -21.23 24.91
CA ILE A 411 3.92 -20.69 26.25
C ILE A 411 3.03 -21.64 27.06
N ASP A 412 2.01 -22.28 26.47
CA ASP A 412 1.14 -23.25 27.16
C ASP A 412 1.95 -24.42 27.71
N PHE A 413 3.02 -24.87 27.07
CA PHE A 413 3.93 -25.91 27.60
C PHE A 413 4.81 -25.43 28.77
N LEU A 414 4.92 -24.12 29.00
CA LEU A 414 5.69 -23.54 30.09
C LEU A 414 4.85 -23.26 31.36
N ARG A 415 3.53 -23.45 31.28
CA ARG A 415 2.64 -23.28 32.44
C ARG A 415 3.09 -24.17 33.63
N PRO A 416 3.02 -23.71 34.90
CA PRO A 416 2.25 -22.55 35.37
C PRO A 416 2.95 -21.18 35.28
N LEU A 417 4.17 -21.09 34.75
CA LEU A 417 4.85 -19.82 34.61
C LEU A 417 4.02 -18.89 33.70
N THR A 418 3.98 -17.59 34.03
CA THR A 418 3.27 -16.58 33.25
C THR A 418 4.25 -15.67 32.52
N THR A 419 3.86 -15.19 31.39
CA THR A 419 4.58 -14.11 30.69
C THR A 419 4.21 -12.75 31.32
N SER A 420 4.61 -11.64 30.70
CA SER A 420 4.22 -10.31 31.16
C SER A 420 2.71 -10.09 31.05
N TYR A 421 2.16 -9.14 31.80
CA TYR A 421 0.74 -8.80 31.75
C TYR A 421 0.25 -8.50 30.31
N LEU A 422 1.00 -7.70 29.55
CA LEU A 422 0.63 -7.34 28.16
C LEU A 422 0.64 -8.55 27.22
N LEU A 423 1.60 -9.43 27.38
CA LEU A 423 1.68 -10.65 26.57
C LEU A 423 0.67 -11.71 27.00
N GLU A 424 0.26 -11.76 28.28
CA GLU A 424 -0.87 -12.60 28.73
C GLU A 424 -2.19 -12.12 28.09
N GLU A 425 -2.43 -10.81 27.97
CA GLU A 425 -3.59 -10.29 27.24
C GLU A 425 -3.58 -10.73 25.77
N ALA A 426 -2.43 -10.60 25.07
CA ALA A 426 -2.28 -11.05 23.70
C ALA A 426 -2.49 -12.58 23.58
N HIS A 427 -1.94 -13.38 24.50
CA HIS A 427 -2.14 -14.82 24.54
C HIS A 427 -3.63 -15.18 24.72
N GLN A 428 -4.34 -14.52 25.63
CA GLN A 428 -5.77 -14.74 25.86
C GLN A 428 -6.61 -14.42 24.62
N MET A 429 -6.31 -13.35 23.89
CA MET A 429 -7.00 -13.02 22.63
C MET A 429 -6.87 -14.15 21.60
N VAL A 430 -5.67 -14.75 21.48
CA VAL A 430 -5.42 -15.89 20.59
C VAL A 430 -6.21 -17.13 21.05
N GLN A 431 -6.30 -17.40 22.37
CA GLN A 431 -7.07 -18.54 22.91
C GLN A 431 -8.57 -18.39 22.67
N ILE A 432 -9.14 -17.18 22.78
CA ILE A 432 -10.55 -16.93 22.47
C ILE A 432 -10.82 -17.28 20.99
N GLY A 433 -9.93 -16.90 20.07
CA GLY A 433 -10.03 -17.26 18.67
C GLY A 433 -10.02 -18.78 18.43
N ARG A 434 -9.20 -19.54 19.17
CA ARG A 434 -9.14 -21.01 19.11
C ARG A 434 -10.45 -21.69 19.56
N ALA A 435 -11.15 -21.12 20.51
CA ALA A 435 -12.40 -21.68 21.04
C ALA A 435 -13.56 -21.62 20.02
N HIS A 436 -13.42 -20.87 18.93
CA HIS A 436 -14.41 -20.67 17.89
C HIS A 436 -14.09 -21.40 16.56
N VAL A 437 -13.00 -22.17 16.53
CA VAL A 437 -12.58 -23.02 15.41
C VAL A 437 -12.70 -24.49 15.82
#